data_4c89d5295da3e69f050aea6f9a85dece
#
_entry.id   4c89d5295da3e69f050aea6f9a85dece
#
_cell.length_a   1.000
_cell.length_b   1.000
_cell.length_c   1.000
_cell.angle_alpha   90.00
_cell.angle_beta   90.00
_cell.angle_gamma   90.00
#
_symmetry.space_group_name_H-M   'P 1'
#
loop_
_entity.id
_entity.type
_entity.pdbx_description
1 polymer ?
#
loop_
_entity_poly.entity_id
_entity_poly.type
_entity_poly.pdbx_seq_one_letter_code
_entity_poly.pdbx_strand_id
1 'polypeptide(L)'
;MARFAAAAAALALGLVAACGGDDSAGTTTTTNSTSSTSSSTTASTEAATTSESTTPTTEAAPTAFRDSAAGAVQELKEAWQGGDRNRALAIAPVGVVDELFALDPGGYETYGCDTGEFETSTCNYRSRSQGIQIAVTARRTEPGWQIESIHVSQG
;
A
#
# COMPACT_ATOMS: atom_id res chain seq x y z
N MET A 1 -18.13 -32.18 -31.49
CA MET A 1 -18.95 -32.78 -30.42
C MET A 1 -18.02 -33.35 -29.39
N ALA A 2 -17.72 -32.58 -28.32
CA ALA A 2 -16.88 -33.02 -27.23
C ALA A 2 -17.68 -32.85 -25.92
N ARG A 3 -17.88 -33.97 -25.20
CA ARG A 3 -18.65 -34.09 -23.97
C ARG A 3 -17.74 -33.68 -22.79
N PHE A 4 -18.14 -32.67 -22.04
CA PHE A 4 -17.50 -32.34 -20.76
C PHE A 4 -18.18 -33.14 -19.64
N ALA A 5 -17.40 -33.95 -18.95
CA ALA A 5 -17.81 -34.69 -17.77
C ALA A 5 -17.70 -33.74 -16.55
N ALA A 6 -18.77 -33.62 -15.80
CA ALA A 6 -18.83 -32.93 -14.52
C ALA A 6 -18.30 -33.86 -13.42
N ALA A 7 -17.29 -33.40 -12.68
CA ALA A 7 -16.85 -34.02 -11.43
C ALA A 7 -17.33 -33.17 -10.24
N ALA A 8 -18.25 -33.74 -9.46
CA ALA A 8 -18.68 -33.22 -8.17
C ALA A 8 -17.71 -33.71 -7.10
N ALA A 9 -17.13 -32.80 -6.33
CA ALA A 9 -16.35 -33.12 -5.14
C ALA A 9 -17.03 -32.54 -3.90
N ALA A 10 -17.20 -33.42 -2.92
CA ALA A 10 -18.00 -33.25 -1.70
C ALA A 10 -17.32 -32.39 -0.65
N LEU A 11 -18.19 -31.69 0.12
CA LEU A 11 -17.87 -30.96 1.34
C LEU A 11 -17.38 -31.89 2.46
N ALA A 12 -16.40 -31.42 3.23
CA ALA A 12 -16.15 -31.85 4.60
C ALA A 12 -16.22 -30.61 5.51
N LEU A 13 -17.28 -30.55 6.33
CA LEU A 13 -17.38 -29.63 7.46
C LEU A 13 -16.49 -30.14 8.60
N GLY A 14 -15.57 -29.31 9.06
CA GLY A 14 -14.86 -29.50 10.33
C GLY A 14 -15.17 -28.34 11.26
N LEU A 15 -16.07 -28.56 12.24
CA LEU A 15 -16.23 -27.69 13.42
C LEU A 15 -15.11 -27.99 14.42
N VAL A 16 -14.33 -26.98 14.79
CA VAL A 16 -13.55 -27.01 16.02
C VAL A 16 -13.87 -25.75 16.82
N ALA A 17 -14.62 -25.93 17.88
CA ALA A 17 -14.79 -24.95 18.93
C ALA A 17 -13.68 -25.16 19.96
N ALA A 18 -12.92 -24.12 20.29
CA ALA A 18 -12.09 -24.07 21.48
C ALA A 18 -12.26 -22.75 22.18
N CYS A 19 -12.97 -22.81 23.31
CA CYS A 19 -12.97 -21.80 24.37
C CYS A 19 -11.61 -21.79 25.06
N GLY A 20 -11.09 -20.62 25.37
CA GLY A 20 -9.96 -20.42 26.25
C GLY A 20 -9.91 -18.97 26.65
N GLY A 21 -10.55 -18.65 27.79
CA GLY A 21 -10.38 -17.37 28.46
C GLY A 21 -9.08 -17.39 29.25
N ASP A 22 -8.47 -16.22 29.40
CA ASP A 22 -7.65 -15.93 30.58
C ASP A 22 -7.62 -14.42 30.80
N ASP A 23 -8.17 -14.04 31.96
CA ASP A 23 -8.07 -12.74 32.59
C ASP A 23 -6.65 -12.54 33.11
N SER A 24 -6.05 -11.42 32.80
CA SER A 24 -4.94 -10.88 33.59
C SER A 24 -5.02 -9.38 33.66
N ALA A 25 -5.58 -8.94 34.78
CA ALA A 25 -5.42 -7.59 35.31
C ALA A 25 -3.96 -7.37 35.72
N GLY A 26 -3.35 -6.28 35.29
CA GLY A 26 -1.98 -5.92 35.64
C GLY A 26 -1.77 -4.41 35.50
N THR A 27 -2.16 -3.66 36.53
CA THR A 27 -1.47 -2.62 37.27
C THR A 27 -0.74 -1.51 36.50
N THR A 28 -1.33 -0.33 36.60
CA THR A 28 -0.76 1.02 36.50
C THR A 28 0.66 1.16 37.04
N THR A 29 1.52 1.83 36.27
CA THR A 29 2.62 2.60 36.82
C THR A 29 2.78 3.89 36.03
N THR A 30 2.31 4.96 36.63
CA THR A 30 2.56 6.36 36.30
C THR A 30 4.01 6.66 36.63
N THR A 31 4.81 7.10 35.69
CA THR A 31 6.08 7.75 35.98
C THR A 31 6.12 9.09 35.26
N ASN A 32 5.87 10.10 36.02
CA ASN A 32 6.19 11.50 35.75
C ASN A 32 7.72 11.66 35.65
N SER A 33 8.21 12.29 34.61
CA SER A 33 9.55 12.90 34.61
C SER A 33 9.53 14.20 33.83
N THR A 34 9.55 15.19 34.58
CA THR A 34 9.94 16.58 34.65
C THR A 34 11.03 17.00 33.64
N SER A 35 10.70 18.06 32.90
CA SER A 35 11.51 19.22 32.49
C SER A 35 13.02 19.07 32.33
N SER A 36 13.52 19.47 31.18
CA SER A 36 14.73 20.29 31.08
C SER A 36 14.67 21.19 29.85
N THR A 37 14.43 22.44 30.11
CA THR A 37 14.66 23.61 29.25
C THR A 37 16.15 23.76 29.04
N SER A 38 16.62 23.75 27.82
CA SER A 38 17.93 24.28 27.45
C SER A 38 17.79 25.11 26.19
N SER A 39 17.75 26.42 26.43
CA SER A 39 17.95 27.44 25.43
C SER A 39 19.42 27.46 25.02
N SER A 40 19.72 27.24 23.74
CA SER A 40 20.99 27.57 23.14
C SER A 40 20.75 28.41 21.89
N THR A 41 20.93 29.68 22.07
CA THR A 41 21.08 30.69 21.02
C THR A 41 22.46 30.49 20.40
N THR A 42 22.53 30.18 19.11
CA THR A 42 23.76 30.32 18.34
C THR A 42 23.45 30.91 16.98
N ALA A 43 24.24 31.91 16.67
CA ALA A 43 24.15 32.89 15.62
C ALA A 43 24.02 32.31 14.19
N SER A 44 23.23 33.03 13.44
CA SER A 44 23.15 33.14 11.98
C SER A 44 24.50 33.13 11.27
N THR A 45 24.62 32.23 10.31
CA THR A 45 25.51 32.43 9.16
C THR A 45 24.66 32.24 7.91
N GLU A 46 24.39 33.38 7.25
CA GLU A 46 23.77 33.41 5.91
C GLU A 46 24.70 32.70 4.94
N ALA A 47 24.32 31.49 4.56
CA ALA A 47 24.79 30.86 3.33
C ALA A 47 23.76 31.13 2.25
N ALA A 48 24.14 31.92 1.25
CA ALA A 48 23.36 32.17 0.07
C ALA A 48 23.09 30.84 -0.64
N THR A 49 21.92 30.30 -0.45
CA THR A 49 21.46 29.12 -1.18
C THR A 49 20.98 29.61 -2.55
N THR A 50 21.78 29.32 -3.56
CA THR A 50 21.38 29.41 -4.96
C THR A 50 20.13 28.52 -5.13
N SER A 51 18.98 29.16 -5.25
CA SER A 51 17.73 28.48 -5.63
C SER A 51 17.90 28.00 -7.06
N GLU A 52 18.27 26.74 -7.26
CA GLU A 52 18.02 26.06 -8.53
C GLU A 52 16.51 26.05 -8.72
N SER A 53 16.06 26.83 -9.69
CA SER A 53 14.70 26.82 -10.21
C SER A 53 14.47 25.47 -10.87
N THR A 54 14.07 24.46 -10.10
CA THR A 54 13.53 23.23 -10.65
C THR A 54 12.20 23.58 -11.30
N THR A 55 12.20 23.69 -12.62
CA THR A 55 11.00 23.72 -13.43
C THR A 55 10.15 22.53 -12.99
N PRO A 56 8.90 22.71 -12.51
CA PRO A 56 8.05 21.57 -12.17
C PRO A 56 7.80 20.80 -13.47
N THR A 57 8.42 19.65 -13.61
CA THR A 57 8.03 18.68 -14.62
C THR A 57 6.60 18.31 -14.29
N THR A 58 5.64 18.78 -15.09
CA THR A 58 4.24 18.39 -14.97
C THR A 58 4.19 16.88 -15.17
N GLU A 59 4.10 16.14 -14.07
CA GLU A 59 3.93 14.70 -14.08
C GLU A 59 2.62 14.38 -14.81
N ALA A 60 2.70 13.54 -15.84
CA ALA A 60 1.51 13.13 -16.58
C ALA A 60 0.57 12.39 -15.64
N ALA A 61 -0.66 12.88 -15.51
CA ALA A 61 -1.69 12.24 -14.70
C ALA A 61 -2.09 10.88 -15.30
N PRO A 62 -2.45 9.89 -14.47
CA PRO A 62 -2.99 8.61 -14.94
C PRO A 62 -4.22 8.82 -15.83
N THR A 63 -4.35 8.01 -16.88
CA THR A 63 -5.40 8.12 -17.90
C THR A 63 -6.40 6.97 -17.87
N ALA A 64 -6.10 5.88 -17.17
CA ALA A 64 -6.97 4.73 -17.02
C ALA A 64 -7.61 4.69 -15.62
N PHE A 65 -8.85 4.20 -15.56
CA PHE A 65 -9.64 4.09 -14.34
C PHE A 65 -10.26 2.70 -14.26
N ARG A 66 -10.63 2.28 -13.04
CA ARG A 66 -11.32 1.01 -12.79
C ARG A 66 -12.59 1.24 -11.98
N ASP A 67 -13.51 0.31 -12.03
CA ASP A 67 -14.80 0.40 -11.33
C ASP A 67 -14.68 0.22 -9.81
N SER A 68 -13.54 -0.30 -9.34
CA SER A 68 -13.28 -0.52 -7.93
C SER A 68 -11.80 -0.28 -7.57
N ALA A 69 -11.56 0.06 -6.30
CA ALA A 69 -10.22 0.19 -5.75
C ALA A 69 -9.41 -1.10 -5.91
N ALA A 70 -10.00 -2.24 -5.56
CA ALA A 70 -9.37 -3.55 -5.72
C ALA A 70 -9.00 -3.84 -7.18
N GLY A 71 -9.86 -3.44 -8.13
CA GLY A 71 -9.59 -3.56 -9.57
C GLY A 71 -8.42 -2.69 -10.02
N ALA A 72 -8.32 -1.45 -9.52
CA ALA A 72 -7.21 -0.55 -9.83
C ALA A 72 -5.87 -1.10 -9.29
N VAL A 73 -5.88 -1.59 -8.05
CA VAL A 73 -4.68 -2.16 -7.41
C VAL A 73 -4.27 -3.49 -8.06
N GLN A 74 -5.23 -4.33 -8.44
CA GLN A 74 -4.96 -5.58 -9.17
C GLN A 74 -4.32 -5.30 -10.53
N GLU A 75 -4.81 -4.31 -11.27
CA GLU A 75 -4.25 -3.87 -12.55
C GLU A 75 -2.79 -3.42 -12.41
N LEU A 76 -2.51 -2.58 -11.41
CA LEU A 76 -1.14 -2.14 -11.12
C LEU A 76 -0.23 -3.32 -10.79
N LYS A 77 -0.70 -4.26 -9.96
CA LYS A 77 0.04 -5.47 -9.58
C LYS A 77 0.35 -6.34 -10.80
N GLU A 78 -0.62 -6.58 -11.67
CA GLU A 78 -0.42 -7.37 -12.89
C GLU A 78 0.56 -6.70 -13.85
N ALA A 79 0.47 -5.37 -14.02
CA ALA A 79 1.42 -4.61 -14.82
C ALA A 79 2.85 -4.71 -14.26
N TRP A 80 3.00 -4.59 -12.95
CA TRP A 80 4.29 -4.73 -12.27
C TRP A 80 4.86 -6.15 -12.42
N GLN A 81 4.07 -7.18 -12.14
CA GLN A 81 4.48 -8.58 -12.28
C GLN A 81 4.81 -8.96 -13.73
N GLY A 82 4.14 -8.35 -14.70
CA GLY A 82 4.42 -8.51 -16.13
C GLY A 82 5.55 -7.64 -16.67
N GLY A 83 6.12 -6.73 -15.85
CA GLY A 83 7.13 -5.76 -16.30
C GLY A 83 6.58 -4.69 -17.25
N ASP A 84 5.25 -4.54 -17.34
CA ASP A 84 4.58 -3.60 -18.24
C ASP A 84 4.45 -2.21 -17.58
N ARG A 85 5.54 -1.46 -17.65
CA ARG A 85 5.60 -0.11 -17.07
C ARG A 85 4.60 0.86 -17.71
N ASN A 86 4.31 0.74 -19.00
CA ASN A 86 3.37 1.62 -19.68
C ASN A 86 1.93 1.38 -19.19
N ARG A 87 1.56 0.13 -18.97
CA ARG A 87 0.28 -0.25 -18.38
C ARG A 87 0.16 0.27 -16.95
N ALA A 88 1.23 0.21 -16.16
CA ALA A 88 1.27 0.76 -14.80
C ALA A 88 1.12 2.29 -14.79
N LEU A 89 1.81 3.01 -15.67
CA LEU A 89 1.72 4.47 -15.81
C LEU A 89 0.32 4.95 -16.25
N ALA A 90 -0.44 4.10 -16.93
CA ALA A 90 -1.82 4.44 -17.29
C ALA A 90 -2.76 4.54 -16.08
N ILE A 91 -2.45 3.85 -14.96
CA ILE A 91 -3.33 3.78 -13.77
C ILE A 91 -2.72 4.38 -12.51
N ALA A 92 -1.43 4.66 -12.49
CA ALA A 92 -0.69 5.17 -11.34
C ALA A 92 0.25 6.32 -11.72
N PRO A 93 0.53 7.25 -10.79
CA PRO A 93 1.54 8.29 -10.95
C PRO A 93 2.94 7.70 -11.17
N VAL A 94 3.80 8.43 -11.87
CA VAL A 94 5.17 7.96 -12.20
C VAL A 94 5.97 7.62 -10.95
N GLY A 95 5.86 8.42 -9.87
CA GLY A 95 6.56 8.15 -8.61
C GLY A 95 6.17 6.82 -7.99
N VAL A 96 4.88 6.46 -8.02
CA VAL A 96 4.38 5.15 -7.57
C VAL A 96 4.96 4.02 -8.42
N VAL A 97 4.97 4.20 -9.74
CA VAL A 97 5.51 3.19 -10.66
C VAL A 97 7.01 3.01 -10.48
N ASP A 98 7.75 4.10 -10.30
CA ASP A 98 9.20 4.05 -10.07
C ASP A 98 9.55 3.29 -8.80
N GLU A 99 8.87 3.61 -7.70
CA GLU A 99 9.07 2.94 -6.41
C GLU A 99 8.70 1.45 -6.47
N LEU A 100 7.55 1.12 -7.08
CA LEU A 100 7.09 -0.27 -7.19
C LEU A 100 8.00 -1.10 -8.09
N PHE A 101 8.42 -0.57 -9.24
CA PHE A 101 9.27 -1.28 -10.20
C PHE A 101 10.74 -1.39 -9.76
N ALA A 102 11.13 -0.70 -8.69
CA ALA A 102 12.42 -0.92 -8.02
C ALA A 102 12.43 -2.19 -7.15
N LEU A 103 11.26 -2.76 -6.85
CA LEU A 103 11.11 -3.99 -6.05
C LEU A 103 11.03 -5.22 -6.96
N ASP A 104 11.48 -6.37 -6.44
CA ASP A 104 11.26 -7.68 -7.09
C ASP A 104 9.76 -8.04 -7.00
N PRO A 105 9.07 -8.29 -8.13
CA PRO A 105 7.63 -8.56 -8.15
C PRO A 105 7.22 -9.92 -7.59
N GLY A 106 8.17 -10.77 -7.20
CA GLY A 106 7.91 -12.13 -6.74
C GLY A 106 7.44 -12.27 -5.30
N GLY A 107 6.56 -13.25 -5.05
CA GLY A 107 6.26 -13.74 -3.70
C GLY A 107 5.37 -12.84 -2.84
N TYR A 108 4.59 -11.92 -3.42
CA TYR A 108 3.65 -11.09 -2.66
C TYR A 108 2.27 -11.72 -2.53
N GLU A 109 1.86 -11.96 -1.29
CA GLU A 109 0.51 -12.39 -0.92
C GLU A 109 -0.38 -11.16 -0.69
N THR A 110 -1.67 -11.26 -1.07
CA THR A 110 -2.66 -10.20 -0.85
C THR A 110 -3.31 -10.37 0.51
N TYR A 111 -3.31 -9.32 1.32
CA TYR A 111 -3.97 -9.28 2.63
C TYR A 111 -5.36 -8.62 2.58
N GLY A 112 -5.80 -8.20 1.41
CA GLY A 112 -7.08 -7.52 1.18
C GLY A 112 -6.97 -6.01 1.15
N CYS A 113 -8.11 -5.39 0.90
CA CYS A 113 -8.30 -3.94 0.89
C CYS A 113 -9.22 -3.55 2.04
N ASP A 114 -9.09 -2.33 2.54
CA ASP A 114 -10.05 -1.75 3.47
C ASP A 114 -11.40 -1.43 2.80
N THR A 115 -12.35 -0.93 3.58
CA THR A 115 -13.73 -0.69 3.13
C THR A 115 -13.88 0.50 2.17
N GLY A 116 -12.84 1.26 1.92
CA GLY A 116 -12.87 2.39 0.99
C GLY A 116 -13.62 3.62 1.51
N GLU A 117 -13.45 3.95 2.79
CA GLU A 117 -14.00 5.17 3.37
C GLU A 117 -13.34 6.43 2.75
N PHE A 118 -14.07 7.55 2.73
CA PHE A 118 -13.60 8.85 2.23
C PHE A 118 -13.05 8.82 0.80
N GLU A 119 -13.65 7.99 -0.08
CA GLU A 119 -13.24 7.85 -1.49
C GLU A 119 -11.80 7.33 -1.67
N THR A 120 -11.23 6.74 -0.63
CA THR A 120 -9.92 6.07 -0.68
C THR A 120 -10.03 4.65 -0.19
N SER A 121 -9.19 3.76 -0.70
CA SER A 121 -9.07 2.38 -0.24
C SER A 121 -7.62 1.94 -0.32
N THR A 122 -7.12 1.34 0.75
CA THR A 122 -5.75 0.85 0.83
C THR A 122 -5.74 -0.67 0.79
N CYS A 123 -5.00 -1.22 -0.16
CA CYS A 123 -4.79 -2.66 -0.31
C CYS A 123 -3.38 -3.03 0.15
N ASN A 124 -3.26 -4.09 0.93
CA ASN A 124 -1.99 -4.51 1.51
C ASN A 124 -1.49 -5.80 0.85
N TYR A 125 -0.19 -5.82 0.55
CA TYR A 125 0.57 -6.96 0.06
C TYR A 125 1.77 -7.21 0.95
N ARG A 126 2.13 -8.46 1.14
CA ARG A 126 3.30 -8.84 1.92
C ARG A 126 4.11 -9.91 1.23
N SER A 127 5.42 -9.73 1.17
CA SER A 127 6.38 -10.76 0.81
C SER A 127 7.10 -11.25 2.06
N ARG A 128 6.82 -12.48 2.47
CA ARG A 128 7.49 -13.09 3.63
C ARG A 128 8.96 -13.40 3.34
N SER A 129 9.27 -13.75 2.10
CA SER A 129 10.64 -14.08 1.69
C SER A 129 11.55 -12.85 1.65
N GLN A 130 10.99 -11.68 1.36
CA GLN A 130 11.73 -10.41 1.28
C GLN A 130 11.60 -9.58 2.56
N GLY A 131 10.67 -9.92 3.47
CA GLY A 131 10.37 -9.13 4.65
C GLY A 131 9.80 -7.74 4.31
N ILE A 132 9.08 -7.63 3.20
CA ILE A 132 8.54 -6.34 2.70
C ILE A 132 7.01 -6.37 2.76
N GLN A 133 6.44 -5.27 3.19
CA GLN A 133 5.02 -4.99 3.10
C GLN A 133 4.80 -3.75 2.21
N ILE A 134 3.82 -3.84 1.31
CA ILE A 134 3.42 -2.77 0.40
C ILE A 134 1.97 -2.43 0.68
N ALA A 135 1.68 -1.16 0.99
CA ALA A 135 0.34 -0.61 1.07
C ALA A 135 0.12 0.27 -0.16
N VAL A 136 -0.86 -0.06 -0.98
CA VAL A 136 -1.21 0.68 -2.20
C VAL A 136 -2.55 1.36 -1.95
N THR A 137 -2.57 2.68 -2.01
CA THR A 137 -3.80 3.47 -1.85
C THR A 137 -4.36 3.85 -3.21
N ALA A 138 -5.62 3.48 -3.44
CA ALA A 138 -6.40 3.91 -4.56
C ALA A 138 -7.38 5.02 -4.13
N ARG A 139 -7.62 5.97 -5.01
CA ARG A 139 -8.59 7.05 -4.83
C ARG A 139 -9.70 6.96 -5.87
N ARG A 140 -10.92 7.23 -5.45
CA ARG A 140 -12.07 7.38 -6.33
C ARG A 140 -12.10 8.79 -6.90
N THR A 141 -12.30 8.91 -8.20
CA THR A 141 -12.51 10.14 -8.94
C THR A 141 -13.79 10.02 -9.76
N GLU A 142 -14.25 11.07 -10.42
CA GLU A 142 -15.44 11.05 -11.30
C GLU A 142 -15.41 9.91 -12.33
N PRO A 143 -14.29 9.64 -13.05
CA PRO A 143 -14.25 8.55 -14.03
C PRO A 143 -14.10 7.17 -13.38
N GLY A 144 -13.76 7.05 -12.09
CA GLY A 144 -13.54 5.78 -11.39
C GLY A 144 -12.33 5.78 -10.46
N TRP A 145 -11.81 4.60 -10.17
CA TRP A 145 -10.68 4.42 -9.25
C TRP A 145 -9.35 4.42 -9.99
N GLN A 146 -8.38 5.12 -9.43
CA GLN A 146 -6.98 5.15 -9.86
C GLN A 146 -6.05 5.04 -8.65
N ILE A 147 -4.79 4.72 -8.87
CA ILE A 147 -3.80 4.67 -7.80
C ILE A 147 -3.36 6.09 -7.45
N GLU A 148 -3.29 6.37 -6.16
CA GLU A 148 -2.84 7.65 -5.62
C GLU A 148 -1.42 7.58 -5.06
N SER A 149 -1.16 6.55 -4.25
CA SER A 149 0.11 6.43 -3.54
C SER A 149 0.49 5.00 -3.23
N ILE A 150 1.75 4.80 -2.89
CA ILE A 150 2.30 3.56 -2.38
C ILE A 150 3.09 3.86 -1.11
N HIS A 151 3.11 2.90 -0.19
CA HIS A 151 3.98 2.92 0.98
C HIS A 151 4.64 1.56 1.14
N VAL A 152 5.97 1.55 1.10
CA VAL A 152 6.78 0.35 1.27
C VAL A 152 7.40 0.35 2.66
N SER A 153 7.25 -0.74 3.41
CA SER A 153 7.82 -0.90 4.73
C SER A 153 8.48 -2.27 4.88
N GLN A 154 9.49 -2.34 5.74
CA GLN A 154 10.07 -3.61 6.18
C GLN A 154 9.23 -4.13 7.35
N GLY A 155 8.86 -5.41 7.30
CA GLY A 155 8.02 -6.08 8.28
C GLY A 155 8.76 -7.11 9.13
#